data_1fdee80032ce86e665e45b9520010bc4
#
_entry.id   1fdee80032ce86e665e45b9520010bc4
#
_cell.length_a   1.000
_cell.length_b   1.000
_cell.length_c   1.000
_cell.angle_alpha   90.00
_cell.angle_beta   90.00
_cell.angle_gamma   90.00
#
_symmetry.space_group_name_H-M   'P 1'
#
loop_
_entity.id
_entity.type
_entity.pdbx_description
1 polymer ?
#
loop_
_entity_poly.entity_id
_entity_poly.type
_entity_poly.pdbx_seq_one_letter_code
_entity_poly.pdbx_strand_id
1 'polypeptide(L)'
;MSLRVAVVGAGPAGIYASDLLIRNEDHDIHVDLFEQMPAPFGLIRYGVAPDHPRIKGIVKSLHTVLDKPKLRLLGNITVGRDVSIDELRELYDAVVISTGAVRDRELLIPGGERSIGAGEFVGFYDGNPRFERGWNLSAQQVAVIGVGNVALDISRVLAKTGDELLATEIPDNVYESLKTNQAHTVHMLSLIHISEPTRPY
;
A
#
# COMPACT_ATOMS: atom_id res chain seq x y z
N MET A 1 25.74 26.16 0.00
CA MET A 1 25.52 25.39 1.24
C MET A 1 24.78 24.15 0.85
N SER A 2 25.26 22.98 1.22
CA SER A 2 24.56 21.71 0.92
C SER A 2 23.54 21.47 2.01
N LEU A 3 22.29 21.15 1.64
CA LEU A 3 21.17 20.85 2.54
C LEU A 3 20.92 19.35 2.58
N ARG A 4 20.61 18.84 3.76
CA ARG A 4 20.23 17.45 3.98
C ARG A 4 18.76 17.37 4.38
N VAL A 5 17.98 16.56 3.65
CA VAL A 5 16.55 16.41 3.89
C VAL A 5 16.25 14.94 4.21
N ALA A 6 15.56 14.70 5.31
CA ALA A 6 14.99 13.39 5.62
C ALA A 6 13.59 13.31 4.99
N VAL A 7 13.34 12.25 4.21
CA VAL A 7 11.99 11.94 3.71
C VAL A 7 11.54 10.61 4.34
N VAL A 8 10.41 10.60 5.02
CA VAL A 8 9.90 9.45 5.75
C VAL A 8 8.76 8.80 4.95
N GLY A 9 9.01 7.59 4.44
CA GLY A 9 8.13 6.80 3.59
C GLY A 9 8.56 6.79 2.13
N ALA A 10 9.01 5.62 1.64
CA ALA A 10 9.45 5.39 0.26
C ALA A 10 8.33 4.86 -0.64
N GLY A 11 7.10 5.32 -0.42
CA GLY A 11 6.01 5.21 -1.39
C GLY A 11 6.19 6.21 -2.54
N PRO A 12 5.29 6.21 -3.55
CA PRO A 12 5.39 7.13 -4.69
C PRO A 12 5.53 8.60 -4.29
N ALA A 13 4.78 9.04 -3.27
CA ALA A 13 4.81 10.42 -2.80
C ALA A 13 6.21 10.82 -2.29
N GLY A 14 6.82 9.98 -1.45
CA GLY A 14 8.16 10.23 -0.91
C GLY A 14 9.25 10.19 -1.99
N ILE A 15 9.17 9.25 -2.92
CA ILE A 15 10.14 9.15 -4.02
C ILE A 15 10.04 10.36 -4.96
N TYR A 16 8.82 10.78 -5.34
CA TYR A 16 8.67 11.98 -6.18
C TYR A 16 9.04 13.27 -5.44
N ALA A 17 8.71 13.39 -4.15
CA ALA A 17 9.16 14.52 -3.35
C ALA A 17 10.69 14.59 -3.31
N SER A 18 11.35 13.44 -3.11
CA SER A 18 12.81 13.35 -3.15
C SER A 18 13.37 13.76 -4.51
N ASP A 19 12.74 13.32 -5.61
CA ASP A 19 13.14 13.70 -6.96
C ASP A 19 13.06 15.21 -7.21
N LEU A 20 11.98 15.84 -6.76
CA LEU A 20 11.81 17.28 -6.88
C LEU A 20 12.85 18.06 -6.04
N LEU A 21 13.15 17.58 -4.82
CA LEU A 21 14.15 18.19 -3.95
C LEU A 21 15.54 18.15 -4.58
N ILE A 22 15.99 16.99 -5.06
CA ILE A 22 17.35 16.84 -5.62
C ILE A 22 17.52 17.52 -6.99
N ARG A 23 16.44 17.87 -7.69
CA ARG A 23 16.44 18.65 -8.93
C ARG A 23 16.45 20.16 -8.69
N ASN A 24 16.36 20.61 -7.44
CA ASN A 24 16.40 22.04 -7.15
C ASN A 24 17.73 22.64 -7.66
N GLU A 25 17.63 23.76 -8.39
CA GLU A 25 18.80 24.41 -8.99
C GLU A 25 19.41 25.48 -8.07
N ASP A 26 18.62 26.01 -7.14
CA ASP A 26 19.06 27.08 -6.22
C ASP A 26 19.86 26.53 -5.04
N HIS A 27 19.64 25.24 -4.70
CA HIS A 27 20.27 24.62 -3.53
C HIS A 27 20.80 23.22 -3.87
N ASP A 28 21.96 22.90 -3.31
CA ASP A 28 22.52 21.56 -3.38
C ASP A 28 21.86 20.68 -2.28
N ILE A 29 20.83 19.92 -2.66
CA ILE A 29 20.04 19.11 -1.72
C ILE A 29 20.38 17.64 -1.85
N HIS A 30 20.64 17.01 -0.71
CA HIS A 30 20.83 15.57 -0.55
C HIS A 30 19.68 15.00 0.28
N VAL A 31 19.13 13.86 -0.14
CA VAL A 31 17.96 13.24 0.49
C VAL A 31 18.30 11.88 1.05
N ASP A 32 17.97 11.67 2.32
CA ASP A 32 17.88 10.36 2.95
C ASP A 32 16.41 9.95 3.03
N LEU A 33 16.05 8.89 2.30
CA LEU A 33 14.68 8.39 2.18
C LEU A 33 14.51 7.17 3.08
N PHE A 34 13.77 7.32 4.16
CA PHE A 34 13.52 6.28 5.16
C PHE A 34 12.31 5.42 4.79
N GLU A 35 12.46 4.11 4.88
CA GLU A 35 11.37 3.15 4.63
C GLU A 35 11.35 2.07 5.70
N GLN A 36 10.18 1.86 6.30
CA GLN A 36 9.98 0.84 7.33
C GLN A 36 10.03 -0.59 6.80
N MET A 37 9.71 -0.77 5.51
CA MET A 37 9.79 -2.06 4.85
C MET A 37 11.19 -2.29 4.28
N PRO A 38 11.62 -3.55 4.09
CA PRO A 38 12.88 -3.83 3.41
C PRO A 38 12.88 -3.42 1.94
N ALA A 39 11.71 -3.22 1.34
CA ALA A 39 11.55 -2.84 -0.06
C ALA A 39 10.68 -1.58 -0.19
N PRO A 40 11.04 -0.63 -1.10
CA PRO A 40 10.29 0.59 -1.34
C PRO A 40 9.01 0.36 -2.17
N PHE A 41 8.38 1.45 -2.55
CA PHE A 41 7.23 1.64 -3.44
C PHE A 41 5.87 1.59 -2.75
N GLY A 42 5.78 1.36 -1.44
CA GLY A 42 4.55 1.45 -0.65
C GLY A 42 3.38 0.70 -1.30
N LEU A 43 2.25 1.39 -1.51
CA LEU A 43 1.05 0.77 -2.07
C LEU A 43 1.15 0.40 -3.57
N ILE A 44 2.15 0.84 -4.30
CA ILE A 44 2.38 0.31 -5.66
C ILE A 44 2.83 -1.15 -5.58
N ARG A 45 3.61 -1.49 -4.57
CA ARG A 45 4.02 -2.87 -4.32
C ARG A 45 2.96 -3.68 -3.57
N TYR A 46 2.33 -3.09 -2.54
CA TYR A 46 1.54 -3.80 -1.55
C TYR A 46 0.08 -3.31 -1.46
N GLY A 47 -0.46 -2.71 -2.52
CA GLY A 47 -1.80 -2.14 -2.49
C GLY A 47 -2.47 -2.04 -3.87
N VAL A 48 -1.77 -2.37 -4.94
CA VAL A 48 -2.32 -2.44 -6.30
C VAL A 48 -2.52 -3.90 -6.66
N ALA A 49 -3.75 -4.27 -7.07
CA ALA A 49 -4.07 -5.64 -7.42
C ALA A 49 -3.09 -6.22 -8.46
N PRO A 50 -2.74 -7.52 -8.36
CA PRO A 50 -1.70 -8.14 -9.17
C PRO A 50 -2.00 -8.12 -10.67
N ASP A 51 -3.26 -8.00 -11.05
CA ASP A 51 -3.73 -7.93 -12.43
C ASP A 51 -3.81 -6.51 -13.02
N HIS A 52 -3.12 -5.54 -12.39
CA HIS A 52 -2.93 -4.17 -12.90
C HIS A 52 -1.48 -3.90 -13.35
N PRO A 53 -0.96 -4.56 -14.40
CA PRO A 53 0.44 -4.48 -14.79
C PRO A 53 0.88 -3.06 -15.21
N ARG A 54 -0.05 -2.24 -15.73
CA ARG A 54 0.24 -0.85 -16.12
C ARG A 54 0.56 0.03 -14.92
N ILE A 55 -0.21 -0.10 -13.83
CA ILE A 55 0.00 0.68 -12.60
C ILE A 55 1.27 0.20 -11.91
N LYS A 56 1.46 -1.11 -11.80
CA LYS A 56 2.69 -1.69 -11.26
C LYS A 56 3.94 -1.33 -12.08
N GLY A 57 3.79 -1.10 -13.38
CA GLY A 57 4.87 -0.68 -14.28
C GLY A 57 5.54 0.67 -13.95
N ILE A 58 4.88 1.54 -13.14
CA ILE A 58 5.47 2.80 -12.67
C ILE A 58 6.72 2.58 -11.79
N VAL A 59 6.89 1.38 -11.23
CA VAL A 59 8.09 0.99 -10.47
C VAL A 59 9.38 1.26 -11.25
N LYS A 60 9.37 1.11 -12.58
CA LYS A 60 10.55 1.39 -13.42
C LYS A 60 10.99 2.85 -13.32
N SER A 61 10.05 3.78 -13.36
CA SER A 61 10.37 5.22 -13.24
C SER A 61 10.78 5.57 -11.80
N LEU A 62 10.19 4.93 -10.81
CA LEU A 62 10.55 5.13 -9.40
C LEU A 62 11.97 4.61 -9.11
N HIS A 63 12.38 3.49 -9.70
CA HIS A 63 13.76 2.99 -9.64
C HIS A 63 14.76 4.01 -10.19
N THR A 64 14.46 4.63 -11.34
CA THR A 64 15.33 5.66 -11.92
C THR A 64 15.57 6.84 -10.97
N VAL A 65 14.58 7.15 -10.13
CA VAL A 65 14.75 8.19 -9.10
C VAL A 65 15.65 7.69 -7.97
N LEU A 66 15.44 6.46 -7.51
CA LEU A 66 16.24 5.87 -6.41
C LEU A 66 17.72 5.71 -6.77
N ASP A 67 18.05 5.57 -8.06
CA ASP A 67 19.43 5.43 -8.56
C ASP A 67 20.19 6.76 -8.63
N LYS A 68 19.57 7.89 -8.28
CA LYS A 68 20.21 9.20 -8.35
C LYS A 68 21.25 9.40 -7.24
N PRO A 69 22.42 10.00 -7.54
CA PRO A 69 23.55 10.05 -6.59
C PRO A 69 23.30 10.90 -5.34
N LYS A 70 22.33 11.82 -5.37
CA LYS A 70 21.96 12.67 -4.22
C LYS A 70 20.84 12.07 -3.35
N LEU A 71 20.39 10.86 -3.66
CA LEU A 71 19.35 10.16 -2.92
C LEU A 71 19.92 8.88 -2.33
N ARG A 72 19.67 8.64 -1.05
CA ARG A 72 20.03 7.41 -0.35
C ARG A 72 18.76 6.79 0.25
N LEU A 73 18.43 5.56 -0.16
CA LEU A 73 17.35 4.78 0.43
C LEU A 73 17.85 4.04 1.67
N LEU A 74 17.16 4.20 2.77
CA LEU A 74 17.38 3.56 4.07
C LEU A 74 16.18 2.68 4.39
N GLY A 75 16.19 1.44 3.91
CA GLY A 75 15.14 0.46 4.13
C GLY A 75 15.22 -0.22 5.49
N ASN A 76 14.10 -0.81 5.92
CA ASN A 76 13.96 -1.49 7.21
C ASN A 76 14.24 -0.59 8.44
N ILE A 77 13.94 0.70 8.32
CA ILE A 77 14.05 1.68 9.40
C ILE A 77 12.67 2.28 9.67
N THR A 78 12.14 2.03 10.85
CA THR A 78 10.85 2.58 11.30
C THR A 78 11.08 3.86 12.08
N VAL A 79 10.74 5.00 11.51
CA VAL A 79 10.75 6.27 12.22
C VAL A 79 9.69 6.26 13.33
N GLY A 80 10.08 6.67 14.53
CA GLY A 80 9.29 6.54 15.75
C GLY A 80 9.64 5.30 16.61
N ARG A 81 10.43 4.35 16.06
CA ARG A 81 10.96 3.20 16.79
C ARG A 81 12.49 3.16 16.75
N ASP A 82 13.06 3.16 15.55
CA ASP A 82 14.51 2.99 15.34
C ASP A 82 15.23 4.35 15.32
N VAL A 83 14.54 5.39 14.93
CA VAL A 83 14.94 6.80 15.00
C VAL A 83 13.69 7.64 15.29
N SER A 84 13.79 8.62 16.17
CA SER A 84 12.70 9.53 16.50
C SER A 84 12.61 10.70 15.51
N ILE A 85 11.46 11.38 15.47
CA ILE A 85 11.29 12.61 14.69
C ILE A 85 12.19 13.74 15.22
N ASP A 86 12.41 13.80 16.53
CA ASP A 86 13.25 14.84 17.14
C ASP A 86 14.72 14.64 16.76
N GLU A 87 15.23 13.40 16.77
CA GLU A 87 16.58 13.10 16.27
C GLU A 87 16.71 13.46 14.76
N LEU A 88 15.68 13.19 13.94
CA LEU A 88 15.71 13.62 12.54
C LEU A 88 15.74 15.14 12.41
N ARG A 89 15.06 15.89 13.27
CA ARG A 89 15.08 17.37 13.26
C ARG A 89 16.43 17.94 13.68
N GLU A 90 17.19 17.23 14.49
CA GLU A 90 18.54 17.63 14.88
C GLU A 90 19.59 17.35 13.79
N LEU A 91 19.36 16.28 13.00
CA LEU A 91 20.33 15.77 12.02
C LEU A 91 20.11 16.31 10.60
N TYR A 92 18.92 16.82 10.29
CA TYR A 92 18.53 17.26 8.95
C TYR A 92 17.99 18.70 8.97
N ASP A 93 18.24 19.41 7.88
CA ASP A 93 17.73 20.77 7.68
C ASP A 93 16.20 20.81 7.50
N ALA A 94 15.62 19.70 7.00
CA ALA A 94 14.17 19.53 6.88
C ALA A 94 13.76 18.07 6.97
N VAL A 95 12.52 17.83 7.42
CA VAL A 95 11.89 16.50 7.49
C VAL A 95 10.57 16.54 6.73
N VAL A 96 10.43 15.65 5.74
CA VAL A 96 9.20 15.49 4.95
C VAL A 96 8.53 14.16 5.36
N ILE A 97 7.26 14.22 5.73
CA ILE A 97 6.47 13.04 6.14
C ILE A 97 5.56 12.62 4.98
N SER A 98 5.76 11.39 4.47
CA SER A 98 5.01 10.81 3.35
C SER A 98 4.66 9.34 3.60
N THR A 99 4.25 9.03 4.83
CA THR A 99 4.02 7.65 5.33
C THR A 99 2.79 6.95 4.75
N GLY A 100 1.93 7.66 4.05
CA GLY A 100 0.69 7.12 3.48
C GLY A 100 -0.33 6.72 4.56
N ALA A 101 -1.31 5.89 4.17
CA ALA A 101 -2.31 5.32 5.05
C ALA A 101 -1.99 3.84 5.31
N VAL A 102 -1.83 3.48 6.57
CA VAL A 102 -1.42 2.11 6.99
C VAL A 102 -2.53 1.34 7.71
N ARG A 103 -3.67 1.98 8.00
CA ARG A 103 -4.77 1.37 8.75
C ARG A 103 -6.08 1.53 8.01
N ASP A 104 -6.88 0.47 8.01
CA ASP A 104 -8.27 0.53 7.59
C ASP A 104 -9.10 1.34 8.58
N ARG A 105 -10.19 1.93 8.09
CA ARG A 105 -11.18 2.56 8.96
C ARG A 105 -12.13 1.51 9.48
N GLU A 106 -12.47 1.60 10.77
CA GLU A 106 -13.51 0.77 11.35
C GLU A 106 -14.86 1.06 10.69
N LEU A 107 -15.62 0.00 10.50
CA LEU A 107 -16.97 0.09 9.96
C LEU A 107 -17.96 0.27 11.14
N LEU A 108 -18.38 1.51 11.37
CA LEU A 108 -19.23 1.91 12.51
C LEU A 108 -20.71 1.62 12.25
N ILE A 109 -21.05 0.36 12.00
CA ILE A 109 -22.44 -0.15 11.89
C ILE A 109 -22.59 -1.40 12.77
N PRO A 110 -23.81 -1.78 13.16
CA PRO A 110 -24.04 -3.02 13.90
C PRO A 110 -23.47 -4.23 13.14
N GLY A 111 -22.61 -5.01 13.77
CA GLY A 111 -21.91 -6.15 13.15
C GLY A 111 -20.65 -5.78 12.39
N GLY A 112 -20.30 -4.50 12.28
CA GLY A 112 -19.08 -4.02 11.57
C GLY A 112 -17.77 -4.54 12.18
N GLU A 113 -17.78 -4.87 13.46
CA GLU A 113 -16.66 -5.49 14.17
C GLU A 113 -16.29 -6.88 13.66
N ARG A 114 -17.17 -7.52 12.88
CA ARG A 114 -16.92 -8.81 12.22
C ARG A 114 -16.30 -8.68 10.84
N SER A 115 -16.24 -7.46 10.31
CA SER A 115 -15.63 -7.21 9.01
C SER A 115 -14.10 -7.27 9.11
N ILE A 116 -13.50 -7.74 8.03
CA ILE A 116 -12.04 -7.71 7.87
C ILE A 116 -11.69 -6.48 7.05
N GLY A 117 -10.65 -5.77 7.42
CA GLY A 117 -10.18 -4.60 6.71
C GLY A 117 -9.72 -4.92 5.28
N ALA A 118 -10.06 -4.06 4.34
CA ALA A 118 -9.66 -4.24 2.94
C ALA A 118 -8.13 -4.29 2.78
N GLY A 119 -7.39 -3.51 3.56
CA GLY A 119 -5.93 -3.48 3.54
C GLY A 119 -5.28 -4.78 3.96
N GLU A 120 -5.92 -5.58 4.84
CA GLU A 120 -5.42 -6.89 5.23
C GLU A 120 -5.49 -7.88 4.05
N PHE A 121 -6.63 -7.94 3.36
CA PHE A 121 -6.78 -8.83 2.20
C PHE A 121 -5.91 -8.39 1.03
N VAL A 122 -5.81 -7.09 0.79
CA VAL A 122 -4.90 -6.50 -0.21
C VAL A 122 -3.44 -6.84 0.13
N GLY A 123 -3.05 -6.65 1.39
CA GLY A 123 -1.71 -7.01 1.87
C GLY A 123 -1.41 -8.50 1.71
N PHE A 124 -2.40 -9.36 1.95
CA PHE A 124 -2.27 -10.79 1.72
C PHE A 124 -1.98 -11.09 0.25
N TYR A 125 -2.84 -10.67 -0.70
CA TYR A 125 -2.66 -11.04 -2.10
C TYR A 125 -1.45 -10.37 -2.78
N ASP A 126 -0.97 -9.25 -2.26
CA ASP A 126 0.26 -8.61 -2.72
C ASP A 126 1.53 -9.12 -1.98
N GLY A 127 1.39 -10.10 -1.09
CA GLY A 127 2.50 -10.70 -0.37
C GLY A 127 3.21 -9.75 0.60
N ASN A 128 2.47 -8.82 1.20
CA ASN A 128 3.03 -7.90 2.20
C ASN A 128 3.43 -8.69 3.45
N PRO A 129 4.71 -8.67 3.87
CA PRO A 129 5.21 -9.48 4.98
C PRO A 129 4.66 -9.12 6.37
N ARG A 130 3.87 -8.05 6.48
CA ARG A 130 3.18 -7.66 7.72
C ARG A 130 1.88 -8.42 7.96
N PHE A 131 1.34 -9.07 6.93
CA PHE A 131 0.08 -9.80 7.01
C PHE A 131 0.32 -11.30 6.98
N GLU A 132 -0.69 -12.06 7.36
CA GLU A 132 -0.63 -13.52 7.34
C GLU A 132 -0.40 -14.03 5.91
N ARG A 133 0.36 -15.12 5.80
CA ARG A 133 0.70 -15.72 4.51
C ARG A 133 -0.40 -16.62 3.95
N GLY A 134 -1.40 -16.96 4.74
CA GLY A 134 -2.56 -17.73 4.34
C GLY A 134 -3.84 -16.95 4.56
N TRP A 135 -4.87 -17.26 3.81
CA TRP A 135 -6.19 -16.67 3.95
C TRP A 135 -7.27 -17.75 3.87
N ASN A 136 -8.23 -17.70 4.77
CA ASN A 136 -9.37 -18.63 4.74
C ASN A 136 -10.39 -18.18 3.68
N LEU A 137 -10.44 -18.90 2.56
CA LEU A 137 -11.35 -18.67 1.43
C LEU A 137 -12.46 -19.73 1.34
N SER A 138 -12.86 -20.33 2.46
CA SER A 138 -13.90 -21.37 2.50
C SER A 138 -15.33 -20.84 2.42
N ALA A 139 -15.54 -19.52 2.50
CA ALA A 139 -16.86 -18.91 2.42
C ALA A 139 -17.40 -18.96 0.99
N GLN A 140 -18.60 -19.52 0.82
CA GLN A 140 -19.26 -19.60 -0.49
C GLN A 140 -19.88 -18.26 -0.93
N GLN A 141 -20.23 -17.41 0.01
CA GLN A 141 -20.76 -16.08 -0.24
C GLN A 141 -19.91 -15.04 0.52
N VAL A 142 -19.39 -14.07 -0.19
CA VAL A 142 -18.56 -13.01 0.36
C VAL A 142 -19.22 -11.65 0.13
N ALA A 143 -19.29 -10.82 1.16
CA ALA A 143 -19.73 -9.44 1.04
C ALA A 143 -18.51 -8.50 1.05
N VAL A 144 -18.39 -7.66 0.03
CA VAL A 144 -17.39 -6.57 -0.07
C VAL A 144 -18.12 -5.25 0.15
N ILE A 145 -17.79 -4.58 1.25
CA ILE A 145 -18.45 -3.33 1.64
C ILE A 145 -17.65 -2.15 1.06
N GLY A 146 -18.24 -1.51 0.08
CA GLY A 146 -17.68 -0.43 -0.70
C GLY A 146 -17.85 -0.65 -2.21
N VAL A 147 -17.75 0.43 -2.98
CA VAL A 147 -17.81 0.44 -4.46
C VAL A 147 -16.69 1.28 -5.07
N GLY A 148 -15.65 1.54 -4.28
CA GLY A 148 -14.42 2.20 -4.75
C GLY A 148 -13.47 1.21 -5.44
N ASN A 149 -12.36 1.72 -5.97
CA ASN A 149 -11.38 0.93 -6.73
C ASN A 149 -10.87 -0.29 -5.96
N VAL A 150 -10.59 -0.15 -4.65
CA VAL A 150 -10.12 -1.26 -3.82
C VAL A 150 -11.18 -2.36 -3.69
N ALA A 151 -12.45 -1.98 -3.50
CA ALA A 151 -13.55 -2.95 -3.43
C ALA A 151 -13.75 -3.68 -4.76
N LEU A 152 -13.60 -2.98 -5.89
CA LEU A 152 -13.62 -3.58 -7.22
C LEU A 152 -12.47 -4.57 -7.42
N ASP A 153 -11.26 -4.21 -6.99
CA ASP A 153 -10.08 -5.07 -7.06
C ASP A 153 -10.25 -6.34 -6.22
N ILE A 154 -10.70 -6.20 -4.97
CA ILE A 154 -10.98 -7.32 -4.07
C ILE A 154 -12.05 -8.25 -4.68
N SER A 155 -13.15 -7.67 -5.16
CA SER A 155 -14.24 -8.46 -5.75
C SER A 155 -13.78 -9.22 -6.99
N ARG A 156 -12.92 -8.61 -7.81
CA ARG A 156 -12.36 -9.24 -9.01
C ARG A 156 -11.37 -10.35 -8.65
N VAL A 157 -10.50 -10.16 -7.67
CA VAL A 157 -9.57 -11.19 -7.20
C VAL A 157 -10.33 -12.38 -6.61
N LEU A 158 -11.39 -12.13 -5.81
CA LEU A 158 -12.23 -13.18 -5.26
C LEU A 158 -13.06 -13.94 -6.33
N ALA A 159 -13.38 -13.29 -7.44
CA ALA A 159 -14.12 -13.90 -8.54
C ALA A 159 -13.24 -14.68 -9.52
N LYS A 160 -11.91 -14.57 -9.42
CA LYS A 160 -10.95 -15.29 -10.25
C LYS A 160 -10.46 -16.56 -9.56
N THR A 161 -10.07 -17.53 -10.38
CA THR A 161 -9.33 -18.70 -9.92
C THR A 161 -7.85 -18.36 -9.69
N GLY A 162 -7.16 -19.18 -8.88
CA GLY A 162 -5.70 -19.05 -8.74
C GLY A 162 -4.97 -19.13 -10.08
N ASP A 163 -5.41 -20.02 -10.97
CA ASP A 163 -4.79 -20.24 -12.28
C ASP A 163 -4.89 -19.01 -13.20
N GLU A 164 -6.00 -18.27 -13.15
CA GLU A 164 -6.17 -17.02 -13.91
C GLU A 164 -5.22 -15.90 -13.43
N LEU A 165 -4.72 -16.00 -12.21
CA LEU A 165 -3.80 -15.02 -11.64
C LEU A 165 -2.32 -15.43 -11.76
N LEU A 166 -2.00 -16.67 -12.19
CA LEU A 166 -0.62 -17.13 -12.37
C LEU A 166 0.22 -16.28 -13.34
N ALA A 167 -0.43 -15.62 -14.30
CA ALA A 167 0.26 -14.72 -15.23
C ALA A 167 0.61 -13.36 -14.61
N THR A 168 0.30 -13.16 -13.32
CA THR A 168 0.52 -11.92 -12.58
C THR A 168 1.65 -12.09 -11.54
N GLU A 169 1.86 -11.08 -10.70
CA GLU A 169 2.92 -11.07 -9.67
C GLU A 169 2.49 -11.76 -8.36
N ILE A 170 1.45 -12.60 -8.34
CA ILE A 170 1.03 -13.24 -7.09
C ILE A 170 2.13 -14.15 -6.52
N PRO A 171 2.38 -14.11 -5.20
CA PRO A 171 3.24 -15.06 -4.52
C PRO A 171 2.66 -16.48 -4.52
N ASP A 172 3.52 -17.50 -4.44
CA ASP A 172 3.11 -18.92 -4.43
C ASP A 172 2.07 -19.23 -3.32
N ASN A 173 2.26 -18.68 -2.13
CA ASN A 173 1.32 -18.88 -1.03
C ASN A 173 -0.07 -18.27 -1.29
N VAL A 174 -0.14 -17.19 -2.05
CA VAL A 174 -1.42 -16.57 -2.49
C VAL A 174 -2.08 -17.45 -3.53
N TYR A 175 -1.31 -17.94 -4.50
CA TYR A 175 -1.79 -18.88 -5.49
C TYR A 175 -2.39 -20.15 -4.84
N GLU A 176 -1.68 -20.77 -3.91
CA GLU A 176 -2.16 -21.95 -3.20
C GLU A 176 -3.44 -21.66 -2.39
N SER A 177 -3.55 -20.50 -1.78
CA SER A 177 -4.78 -20.09 -1.08
C SER A 177 -5.94 -19.87 -2.04
N LEU A 178 -5.71 -19.18 -3.17
CA LEU A 178 -6.76 -18.89 -4.16
C LEU A 178 -7.24 -20.16 -4.88
N LYS A 179 -6.44 -21.20 -5.01
CA LYS A 179 -6.89 -22.52 -5.50
C LYS A 179 -7.98 -23.14 -4.64
N THR A 180 -7.99 -22.82 -3.35
CA THR A 180 -8.99 -23.34 -2.40
C THR A 180 -10.21 -22.43 -2.25
N ASN A 181 -10.28 -21.34 -3.01
CA ASN A 181 -11.37 -20.38 -2.95
C ASN A 181 -12.71 -21.04 -3.33
N GLN A 182 -13.67 -20.97 -2.41
CA GLN A 182 -15.02 -21.53 -2.56
C GLN A 182 -16.09 -20.47 -2.84
N ALA A 183 -15.71 -19.24 -3.05
CA ALA A 183 -16.67 -18.17 -3.28
C ALA A 183 -17.39 -18.35 -4.63
N HIS A 184 -18.71 -18.60 -4.55
CA HIS A 184 -19.60 -18.67 -5.72
C HIS A 184 -20.31 -17.34 -5.98
N THR A 185 -20.41 -16.49 -4.96
CA THR A 185 -21.07 -15.18 -5.06
C THR A 185 -20.32 -14.15 -4.27
N VAL A 186 -19.99 -13.04 -4.94
CA VAL A 186 -19.40 -11.84 -4.31
C VAL A 186 -20.42 -10.72 -4.39
N HIS A 187 -20.91 -10.28 -3.23
CA HIS A 187 -21.84 -9.17 -3.10
C HIS A 187 -21.10 -7.86 -2.89
N MET A 188 -21.20 -6.93 -3.80
CA MET A 188 -20.68 -5.57 -3.62
C MET A 188 -21.76 -4.68 -3.02
N LEU A 189 -21.50 -4.14 -1.84
CA LEU A 189 -22.46 -3.33 -1.08
C LEU A 189 -21.93 -1.90 -0.93
N SER A 190 -22.68 -0.94 -1.47
CA SER A 190 -22.41 0.47 -1.16
C SER A 190 -22.90 0.81 0.25
N LEU A 191 -22.24 1.77 0.89
CA LEU A 191 -22.70 2.31 2.18
C LEU A 191 -24.13 2.86 2.11
N ILE A 192 -24.59 3.32 0.96
CA ILE A 192 -26.00 3.74 0.76
C ILE A 192 -27.00 2.58 0.81
N HIS A 193 -26.54 1.32 0.67
CA HIS A 193 -27.41 0.14 0.79
C HIS A 193 -27.51 -0.37 2.22
N ILE A 194 -26.60 0.04 3.12
CA ILE A 194 -26.48 -0.49 4.48
C ILE A 194 -26.65 0.57 5.57
N SER A 195 -26.76 1.84 5.20
CA SER A 195 -27.04 2.95 6.10
C SER A 195 -28.11 3.87 5.49
N GLU A 196 -28.98 4.42 6.34
CA GLU A 196 -29.87 5.50 5.91
C GLU A 196 -29.05 6.71 5.43
N PRO A 197 -29.46 7.42 4.36
CA PRO A 197 -28.79 8.61 3.89
C PRO A 197 -28.84 9.70 4.96
N THR A 198 -27.72 9.91 5.65
CA THR A 198 -27.61 10.90 6.74
C THR A 198 -27.11 12.26 6.26
N ARG A 199 -26.97 12.51 4.96
CA ARG A 199 -26.64 13.84 4.44
C ARG A 199 -27.91 14.61 4.14
N PRO A 200 -28.19 15.71 4.87
CA PRO A 200 -29.10 16.73 4.36
C PRO A 200 -28.45 17.34 3.10
N TYR A 201 -29.26 17.55 2.08
CA TYR A 201 -28.87 18.21 0.85
C TYR A 201 -28.50 19.66 1.10
#